data_88ee4e67ad65117b09586c6183c20390
#
_entry.id   88ee4e67ad65117b09586c6183c20390
#
_cell.length_a   1.000
_cell.length_b   1.000
_cell.length_c   1.000
_cell.angle_alpha   90.00
_cell.angle_beta   90.00
_cell.angle_gamma   90.00
#
_symmetry.space_group_name_H-M   'P 1'
#
loop_
_entity.id
_entity.type
_entity.pdbx_description
1 polymer ?
#
loop_
_entity_poly.entity_id
_entity_poly.type
_entity_poly.pdbx_seq_one_letter_code
_entity_poly.pdbx_strand_id
1 'polypeptide(L)'
;MLAAVISKMFGSKSGKDIKRLQPQLIQINNLYKTLSELSDEKIIEKYQSLKEELKSKIESKKEAKDDGNFLKDIKLEPELSKVIKENIPRSSQLAMKTNQFNLRTQRYTEDEISKLTKNSGYTCKLCKAKDIFGDHGDIGLVILEQIDPSAYFLDTFLLSCRILGRNLELWMMQKILNDLNDSNVRNLYIEFIPTERNKPAKEFLDMLQKFRSDFDVGEKKGSSEKYIVPTNTKFVDVQEFYKK
;
A
#
# COMPACT_ATOMS: atom_id res chain seq x y z
N MET A 1 -10.27 40.19 4.66
CA MET A 1 -11.45 40.47 3.82
C MET A 1 -11.54 39.53 2.59
N LEU A 2 -10.48 39.33 1.81
CA LEU A 2 -10.52 38.49 0.59
C LEU A 2 -10.93 37.04 0.84
N ALA A 3 -10.41 36.39 1.91
CA ALA A 3 -10.72 34.99 2.28
C ALA A 3 -12.21 34.79 2.63
N ALA A 4 -12.85 35.78 3.26
CA ALA A 4 -14.27 35.72 3.59
C ALA A 4 -15.18 35.85 2.35
N VAL A 5 -14.74 36.61 1.34
CA VAL A 5 -15.46 36.75 0.06
C VAL A 5 -15.33 35.48 -0.78
N ILE A 6 -14.14 34.89 -0.83
CA ILE A 6 -13.88 33.61 -1.53
C ILE A 6 -14.68 32.46 -0.88
N SER A 7 -14.74 32.37 0.43
CA SER A 7 -15.53 31.36 1.14
C SER A 7 -17.04 31.52 0.89
N LYS A 8 -17.53 32.75 0.72
CA LYS A 8 -18.93 33.05 0.39
C LYS A 8 -19.30 32.71 -1.06
N MET A 9 -18.36 32.87 -2.01
CA MET A 9 -18.58 32.55 -3.43
C MET A 9 -18.41 31.06 -3.76
N PHE A 10 -17.47 30.37 -3.11
CA PHE A 10 -17.12 28.97 -3.44
C PHE A 10 -17.57 27.96 -2.38
N GLY A 11 -18.13 28.38 -1.26
CA GLY A 11 -18.49 27.54 -0.12
C GLY A 11 -17.25 27.00 0.62
N SER A 12 -17.41 26.56 1.86
CA SER A 12 -16.34 25.85 2.56
C SER A 12 -16.17 24.43 1.99
N LYS A 13 -14.96 23.87 2.06
CA LYS A 13 -14.70 22.45 1.71
C LYS A 13 -15.70 21.54 2.42
N SER A 14 -15.96 21.79 3.69
CA SER A 14 -16.96 21.09 4.50
C SER A 14 -18.37 21.18 3.92
N GLY A 15 -18.81 22.35 3.44
CA GLY A 15 -20.13 22.52 2.84
C GLY A 15 -20.31 21.76 1.52
N LYS A 16 -19.24 21.63 0.72
CA LYS A 16 -19.25 20.81 -0.51
C LYS A 16 -19.29 19.33 -0.19
N ASP A 17 -18.52 18.89 0.80
CA ASP A 17 -18.50 17.49 1.26
C ASP A 17 -19.84 17.07 1.86
N ILE A 18 -20.48 17.92 2.65
CA ILE A 18 -21.84 17.70 3.17
C ILE A 18 -22.83 17.52 2.03
N LYS A 19 -22.83 18.44 1.03
CA LYS A 19 -23.75 18.32 -0.12
C LYS A 19 -23.51 17.05 -0.93
N ARG A 20 -22.26 16.61 -1.07
CA ARG A 20 -21.92 15.37 -1.77
C ARG A 20 -22.39 14.13 -1.03
N LEU A 21 -22.33 14.13 0.31
CA LEU A 21 -22.70 13.01 1.15
C LEU A 21 -24.19 12.96 1.48
N GLN A 22 -24.93 14.06 1.30
CA GLN A 22 -26.35 14.16 1.65
C GLN A 22 -27.23 13.12 0.96
N PRO A 23 -27.06 12.78 -0.35
CA PRO A 23 -27.83 11.71 -0.98
C PRO A 23 -27.61 10.35 -0.32
N GLN A 24 -26.36 10.06 0.08
CA GLN A 24 -26.01 8.80 0.78
C GLN A 24 -26.64 8.77 2.17
N LEU A 25 -26.65 9.88 2.88
CA LEU A 25 -27.30 9.99 4.19
C LEU A 25 -28.81 9.73 4.10
N ILE A 26 -29.47 10.26 3.06
CA ILE A 26 -30.90 10.01 2.80
C ILE A 26 -31.15 8.52 2.53
N GLN A 27 -30.29 7.87 1.72
CA GLN A 27 -30.39 6.45 1.45
C GLN A 27 -30.22 5.61 2.72
N ILE A 28 -29.21 5.93 3.54
CA ILE A 28 -28.96 5.26 4.83
C ILE A 28 -30.18 5.40 5.76
N ASN A 29 -30.72 6.60 5.90
CA ASN A 29 -31.88 6.85 6.76
C ASN A 29 -33.14 6.13 6.27
N ASN A 30 -33.34 6.03 4.96
CA ASN A 30 -34.44 5.27 4.38
C ASN A 30 -34.28 3.76 4.64
N LEU A 31 -33.08 3.21 4.46
CA LEU A 31 -32.76 1.81 4.78
C LEU A 31 -32.93 1.53 6.28
N TYR A 32 -32.51 2.45 7.15
CA TYR A 32 -32.71 2.32 8.59
C TYR A 32 -34.18 2.20 8.98
N LYS A 33 -35.05 3.03 8.38
CA LYS A 33 -36.49 2.94 8.60
C LYS A 33 -37.06 1.56 8.22
N THR A 34 -36.64 1.06 7.04
CA THR A 34 -37.12 -0.28 6.60
C THR A 34 -36.59 -1.42 7.47
N LEU A 35 -35.42 -1.26 8.09
CA LEU A 35 -34.86 -2.25 9.01
C LEU A 35 -35.53 -2.20 10.38
N SER A 36 -35.92 -1.02 10.88
CA SER A 36 -36.59 -0.85 12.18
C SER A 36 -38.01 -1.43 12.21
N GLU A 37 -38.59 -1.69 11.02
CA GLU A 37 -39.92 -2.32 10.89
C GLU A 37 -39.86 -3.86 10.79
N LEU A 38 -38.65 -4.44 10.77
CA LEU A 38 -38.47 -5.90 10.68
C LEU A 38 -38.40 -6.54 12.07
N SER A 39 -38.89 -7.77 12.18
CA SER A 39 -38.66 -8.60 13.35
C SER A 39 -37.20 -9.07 13.41
N ASP A 40 -36.74 -9.46 14.60
CA ASP A 40 -35.36 -9.95 14.81
C ASP A 40 -35.03 -11.13 13.88
N GLU A 41 -35.98 -12.06 13.67
CA GLU A 41 -35.79 -13.20 12.77
C GLU A 41 -35.55 -12.74 11.33
N LYS A 42 -36.31 -11.77 10.82
CA LYS A 42 -36.14 -11.21 9.46
C LYS A 42 -34.84 -10.44 9.30
N ILE A 43 -34.36 -9.80 10.37
CA ILE A 43 -33.05 -9.13 10.39
C ILE A 43 -31.92 -10.18 10.26
N ILE A 44 -32.03 -11.29 11.00
CA ILE A 44 -31.10 -12.40 10.97
C ILE A 44 -31.07 -13.05 9.56
N GLU A 45 -32.23 -13.34 8.97
CA GLU A 45 -32.33 -13.89 7.61
C GLU A 45 -31.66 -12.95 6.57
N LYS A 46 -31.96 -11.65 6.66
CA LYS A 46 -31.39 -10.65 5.75
C LYS A 46 -29.87 -10.52 5.93
N TYR A 47 -29.37 -10.62 7.16
CA TYR A 47 -27.93 -10.65 7.44
C TYR A 47 -27.26 -11.89 6.84
N GLN A 48 -27.87 -13.07 6.99
CA GLN A 48 -27.35 -14.31 6.43
C GLN A 48 -27.33 -14.27 4.91
N SER A 49 -28.40 -13.81 4.25
CA SER A 49 -28.45 -13.61 2.80
C SER A 49 -27.38 -12.66 2.30
N LEU A 50 -27.18 -11.50 2.97
CA LEU A 50 -26.10 -10.56 2.62
C LEU A 50 -24.72 -11.17 2.81
N LYS A 51 -24.54 -11.98 3.84
CA LYS A 51 -23.26 -12.67 4.10
C LYS A 51 -22.94 -13.69 3.02
N GLU A 52 -23.94 -14.43 2.55
CA GLU A 52 -23.78 -15.39 1.44
C GLU A 52 -23.52 -14.69 0.11
N GLU A 53 -24.26 -13.60 -0.17
CA GLU A 53 -24.03 -12.78 -1.37
C GLU A 53 -22.62 -12.16 -1.37
N LEU A 54 -22.15 -11.64 -0.25
CA LEU A 54 -20.80 -11.13 -0.11
C LEU A 54 -19.76 -12.25 -0.26
N LYS A 55 -20.01 -13.42 0.30
CA LYS A 55 -19.13 -14.57 0.18
C LYS A 55 -19.01 -15.02 -1.29
N SER A 56 -20.13 -15.14 -2.00
CA SER A 56 -20.12 -15.49 -3.44
C SER A 56 -19.45 -14.41 -4.30
N LYS A 57 -19.68 -13.12 -4.00
CA LYS A 57 -18.98 -12.00 -4.66
C LYS A 57 -17.49 -11.96 -4.37
N ILE A 58 -17.08 -12.38 -3.18
CA ILE A 58 -15.65 -12.48 -2.81
C ILE A 58 -15.02 -13.70 -3.52
N GLU A 59 -15.72 -14.81 -3.59
CA GLU A 59 -15.26 -16.02 -4.28
C GLU A 59 -15.17 -15.79 -5.80
N SER A 60 -16.20 -15.22 -6.43
CA SER A 60 -16.16 -14.83 -7.83
C SER A 60 -15.07 -13.78 -8.14
N LYS A 61 -14.82 -12.85 -7.21
CA LYS A 61 -13.69 -11.92 -7.33
C LYS A 61 -12.33 -12.55 -7.05
N LYS A 62 -12.25 -13.64 -6.29
CA LYS A 62 -11.02 -14.43 -6.16
C LYS A 62 -10.72 -15.22 -7.44
N GLU A 63 -11.73 -15.75 -8.08
CA GLU A 63 -11.60 -16.39 -9.39
C GLU A 63 -11.30 -15.37 -10.50
N ALA A 64 -11.93 -14.17 -10.46
CA ALA A 64 -11.60 -13.04 -11.35
C ALA A 64 -10.25 -12.36 -11.03
N LYS A 65 -9.63 -12.64 -9.88
CA LYS A 65 -8.25 -12.17 -9.59
C LYS A 65 -7.18 -12.84 -10.45
N ASP A 66 -7.51 -13.92 -11.12
CA ASP A 66 -6.65 -14.52 -12.14
C ASP A 66 -6.74 -13.80 -13.50
N ASP A 67 -7.76 -12.97 -13.72
CA ASP A 67 -7.86 -12.12 -14.89
C ASP A 67 -7.17 -10.78 -14.62
N GLY A 68 -5.94 -10.62 -15.11
CA GLY A 68 -5.17 -9.38 -15.08
C GLY A 68 -5.88 -8.12 -15.62
N ASN A 69 -7.13 -8.26 -16.04
CA ASN A 69 -8.01 -7.20 -16.52
C ASN A 69 -8.45 -6.23 -15.42
N PHE A 70 -8.74 -6.70 -14.19
CA PHE A 70 -9.20 -5.81 -13.10
C PHE A 70 -8.20 -4.69 -12.78
N LEU A 71 -6.91 -5.02 -12.76
CA LEU A 71 -5.86 -4.03 -12.47
C LEU A 71 -5.73 -3.01 -13.61
N LYS A 72 -5.96 -3.43 -14.86
CA LYS A 72 -6.00 -2.52 -16.03
C LYS A 72 -7.23 -1.60 -15.96
N ASP A 73 -8.38 -2.13 -15.55
CA ASP A 73 -9.64 -1.39 -15.50
C ASP A 73 -9.65 -0.30 -14.45
N ILE A 74 -9.00 -0.50 -13.30
CA ILE A 74 -8.91 0.53 -12.25
C ILE A 74 -7.98 1.67 -12.60
N LYS A 75 -7.16 1.53 -13.66
CA LYS A 75 -6.19 2.55 -14.13
C LYS A 75 -5.35 3.11 -12.97
N LEU A 76 -4.78 2.21 -12.17
CA LEU A 76 -3.94 2.61 -11.04
C LEU A 76 -2.70 3.34 -11.56
N GLU A 77 -2.46 4.54 -11.04
CA GLU A 77 -1.32 5.39 -11.36
C GLU A 77 -0.45 5.53 -10.08
N PRO A 78 0.53 4.66 -9.89
CA PRO A 78 1.44 4.76 -8.76
C PRO A 78 2.59 5.72 -9.05
N GLU A 79 3.06 6.37 -8.00
CA GLU A 79 4.24 7.23 -8.01
C GLU A 79 5.13 6.90 -6.81
N LEU A 80 6.44 6.76 -7.03
CA LEU A 80 7.44 6.60 -5.98
C LEU A 80 8.39 7.80 -6.01
N SER A 81 8.24 8.70 -5.04
CA SER A 81 9.00 9.95 -4.93
C SER A 81 9.83 10.02 -3.64
N LYS A 82 10.84 10.89 -3.62
CA LYS A 82 11.66 11.09 -2.41
C LYS A 82 10.82 11.68 -1.28
N VAL A 83 11.14 11.27 -0.04
CA VAL A 83 10.61 11.92 1.15
C VAL A 83 11.22 13.34 1.24
N ILE A 84 10.35 14.34 1.33
CA ILE A 84 10.69 15.75 1.51
C ILE A 84 10.15 16.24 2.87
N LYS A 85 10.55 17.42 3.30
CA LYS A 85 10.21 17.96 4.63
C LYS A 85 8.70 17.94 4.90
N GLU A 86 7.90 18.26 3.89
CA GLU A 86 6.44 18.40 3.99
C GLU A 86 5.73 17.06 4.24
N ASN A 87 6.34 15.95 3.83
CA ASN A 87 5.73 14.62 3.95
C ASN A 87 6.38 13.73 5.03
N ILE A 88 7.35 14.24 5.79
CA ILE A 88 7.93 13.55 6.96
C ILE A 88 6.87 13.12 7.98
N PRO A 89 5.90 13.99 8.39
CA PRO A 89 4.86 13.58 9.33
C PRO A 89 4.05 12.39 8.83
N ARG A 90 3.75 12.38 7.53
CA ARG A 90 3.02 11.27 6.92
C ARG A 90 3.85 9.99 6.86
N SER A 91 5.15 10.10 6.56
CA SER A 91 6.10 8.97 6.56
C SER A 91 6.19 8.32 7.93
N SER A 92 6.33 9.12 8.99
CA SER A 92 6.33 8.65 10.39
C SER A 92 4.99 7.98 10.74
N GLN A 93 3.86 8.59 10.37
CA GLN A 93 2.55 8.00 10.60
C GLN A 93 2.40 6.62 9.94
N LEU A 94 2.90 6.44 8.72
CA LEU A 94 2.90 5.16 8.02
C LEU A 94 3.76 4.13 8.75
N ALA A 95 4.99 4.50 9.15
CA ALA A 95 5.89 3.63 9.91
C ALA A 95 5.27 3.19 11.24
N MET A 96 4.60 4.11 11.96
CA MET A 96 4.00 3.83 13.26
C MET A 96 2.74 2.96 13.18
N LYS A 97 1.92 3.11 12.12
CA LYS A 97 0.58 2.49 12.06
C LYS A 97 0.50 1.23 11.20
N THR A 98 1.46 0.99 10.30
CA THR A 98 1.40 -0.14 9.37
C THR A 98 1.97 -1.41 9.99
N ASN A 99 1.13 -2.44 10.11
CA ASN A 99 1.48 -3.72 10.72
C ASN A 99 1.34 -4.90 9.75
N GLN A 100 0.34 -4.88 8.86
CA GLN A 100 0.01 -6.04 8.02
C GLN A 100 1.00 -6.22 6.86
N PHE A 101 1.29 -5.14 6.16
CA PHE A 101 2.30 -5.19 5.10
C PHE A 101 3.50 -4.34 5.51
N ASN A 102 4.38 -4.95 6.29
CA ASN A 102 5.62 -4.35 6.77
C ASN A 102 6.63 -5.46 7.04
N LEU A 103 7.77 -5.43 6.36
CA LEU A 103 8.74 -6.53 6.40
C LEU A 103 9.42 -6.67 7.77
N ARG A 104 9.76 -5.57 8.41
CA ARG A 104 10.51 -5.55 9.68
C ARG A 104 9.76 -4.94 10.85
N THR A 105 8.64 -4.27 10.58
CA THR A 105 7.85 -3.51 11.56
C THR A 105 8.66 -2.45 12.32
N GLN A 106 9.72 -1.94 11.70
CA GLN A 106 10.52 -0.86 12.25
C GLN A 106 9.66 0.41 12.39
N ARG A 107 9.85 1.12 13.51
CA ARG A 107 9.11 2.34 13.83
C ARG A 107 10.05 3.53 13.76
N TYR A 108 9.56 4.62 13.16
CA TYR A 108 10.32 5.84 13.00
C TYR A 108 9.48 7.05 13.39
N THR A 109 10.03 7.87 14.29
CA THR A 109 9.54 9.22 14.61
C THR A 109 9.84 10.18 13.46
N GLU A 110 9.22 11.36 13.47
CA GLU A 110 9.49 12.42 12.49
C GLU A 110 10.95 12.86 12.51
N ASP A 111 11.55 12.99 13.72
CA ASP A 111 12.95 13.38 13.89
C ASP A 111 13.90 12.32 13.29
N GLU A 112 13.62 11.05 13.49
CA GLU A 112 14.43 9.95 12.93
C GLU A 112 14.35 9.95 11.40
N ILE A 113 13.14 10.06 10.81
CA ILE A 113 12.99 10.16 9.35
C ILE A 113 13.70 11.42 8.83
N SER A 114 13.58 12.56 9.53
CA SER A 114 14.30 13.79 9.16
C SER A 114 15.82 13.62 9.17
N LYS A 115 16.36 12.84 10.09
CA LYS A 115 17.80 12.50 10.10
C LYS A 115 18.19 11.59 8.96
N LEU A 116 17.39 10.55 8.68
CA LEU A 116 17.62 9.62 7.57
C LEU A 116 17.59 10.34 6.22
N THR A 117 16.65 11.26 5.99
CA THR A 117 16.57 12.02 4.73
C THR A 117 17.76 12.94 4.47
N LYS A 118 18.51 13.32 5.51
CA LYS A 118 19.73 14.15 5.43
C LYS A 118 21.01 13.34 5.33
N ASN A 119 20.95 12.04 5.64
CA ASN A 119 22.09 11.15 5.59
C ASN A 119 22.24 10.58 4.18
N SER A 120 23.39 10.83 3.53
CA SER A 120 23.68 10.37 2.16
C SER A 120 23.71 8.84 2.00
N GLY A 121 23.91 8.09 3.10
CA GLY A 121 23.84 6.63 3.13
C GLY A 121 22.41 6.07 3.09
N TYR A 122 21.39 6.94 3.15
CA TYR A 122 20.00 6.51 3.16
C TYR A 122 19.19 7.13 2.01
N THR A 123 18.24 6.36 1.50
CA THR A 123 17.26 6.82 0.53
C THR A 123 15.86 6.54 1.06
N CYS A 124 15.11 7.60 1.36
CA CYS A 124 13.72 7.51 1.82
C CYS A 124 12.77 7.89 0.68
N LYS A 125 11.81 7.02 0.37
CA LYS A 125 10.81 7.25 -0.67
C LYS A 125 9.40 6.98 -0.16
N LEU A 126 8.43 7.78 -0.62
CA LEU A 126 7.01 7.59 -0.42
C LEU A 126 6.35 7.11 -1.69
N CYS A 127 5.45 6.15 -1.55
CA CYS A 127 4.55 5.72 -2.60
C CYS A 127 3.20 6.42 -2.45
N LYS A 128 2.76 7.04 -3.54
CA LYS A 128 1.39 7.55 -3.74
C LYS A 128 0.70 6.73 -4.79
N ALA A 129 -0.61 6.71 -4.77
CA ALA A 129 -1.38 6.13 -5.88
C ALA A 129 -2.73 6.82 -6.02
N LYS A 130 -3.22 6.90 -7.25
CA LYS A 130 -4.58 7.28 -7.60
C LYS A 130 -5.14 6.29 -8.61
N ASP A 131 -6.44 6.14 -8.65
CA ASP A 131 -7.15 5.30 -9.58
C ASP A 131 -8.50 5.92 -9.95
N ILE A 132 -9.32 5.19 -10.71
CA ILE A 132 -10.66 5.66 -11.10
C ILE A 132 -11.59 5.96 -9.91
N PHE A 133 -11.30 5.41 -8.72
CA PHE A 133 -12.10 5.62 -7.51
C PHE A 133 -11.62 6.83 -6.69
N GLY A 134 -10.43 7.37 -6.99
CA GLY A 134 -9.90 8.59 -6.37
C GLY A 134 -8.43 8.55 -6.02
N ASP A 135 -8.00 9.57 -5.27
CA ASP A 135 -6.64 9.72 -4.77
C ASP A 135 -6.51 9.02 -3.41
N HIS A 136 -5.62 8.05 -3.34
CA HIS A 136 -5.31 7.30 -2.11
C HIS A 136 -4.26 8.00 -1.25
N GLY A 137 -3.62 9.05 -1.77
CA GLY A 137 -2.54 9.79 -1.11
C GLY A 137 -1.30 8.94 -0.86
N ASP A 138 -0.54 9.29 0.18
CA ASP A 138 0.65 8.55 0.57
C ASP A 138 0.26 7.23 1.25
N ILE A 139 0.63 6.12 0.64
CA ILE A 139 0.17 4.77 1.00
C ILE A 139 1.31 3.79 1.26
N GLY A 140 2.55 4.11 0.92
CA GLY A 140 3.71 3.26 1.15
C GLY A 140 4.95 4.06 1.54
N LEU A 141 5.85 3.42 2.27
CA LEU A 141 7.16 3.96 2.65
C LEU A 141 8.25 2.95 2.36
N VAL A 142 9.32 3.43 1.75
CA VAL A 142 10.55 2.68 1.48
C VAL A 142 11.72 3.43 2.09
N ILE A 143 12.54 2.73 2.85
CA ILE A 143 13.84 3.22 3.33
C ILE A 143 14.91 2.23 2.91
N LEU A 144 15.90 2.72 2.20
CA LEU A 144 17.06 1.96 1.74
C LEU A 144 18.30 2.49 2.45
N GLU A 145 19.14 1.60 2.93
CA GLU A 145 20.45 1.89 3.52
C GLU A 145 21.53 1.38 2.58
N GLN A 146 22.49 2.22 2.22
CA GLN A 146 23.65 1.81 1.45
C GLN A 146 24.65 1.09 2.36
N ILE A 147 24.86 -0.21 2.11
CA ILE A 147 25.83 -1.03 2.87
C ILE A 147 27.22 -0.83 2.31
N ASP A 148 27.32 -0.87 0.98
CA ASP A 148 28.54 -0.62 0.21
C ASP A 148 28.16 -0.06 -1.17
N PRO A 149 29.12 0.36 -2.03
CA PRO A 149 28.82 0.93 -3.34
C PRO A 149 27.99 0.03 -4.27
N SER A 150 28.02 -1.29 -4.05
CA SER A 150 27.34 -2.29 -4.88
C SER A 150 26.13 -2.95 -4.20
N ALA A 151 25.82 -2.58 -2.94
CA ALA A 151 24.80 -3.26 -2.15
C ALA A 151 23.99 -2.29 -1.28
N TYR A 152 22.68 -2.53 -1.24
CA TYR A 152 21.74 -1.82 -0.38
C TYR A 152 20.98 -2.80 0.50
N PHE A 153 20.56 -2.31 1.65
CA PHE A 153 19.66 -3.00 2.57
C PHE A 153 18.29 -2.33 2.55
N LEU A 154 17.23 -3.13 2.41
CA LEU A 154 15.85 -2.67 2.47
C LEU A 154 15.43 -2.57 3.94
N ASP A 155 15.71 -1.44 4.56
CA ASP A 155 15.40 -1.22 5.98
C ASP A 155 13.89 -1.21 6.23
N THR A 156 13.15 -0.48 5.41
CA THR A 156 11.69 -0.37 5.52
C THR A 156 11.03 -0.58 4.16
N PHE A 157 10.05 -1.47 4.13
CA PHE A 157 9.16 -1.67 3.00
C PHE A 157 7.77 -1.96 3.53
N LEU A 158 6.90 -0.98 3.40
CA LEU A 158 5.55 -1.08 3.95
C LEU A 158 4.50 -0.45 3.04
N LEU A 159 3.29 -0.99 3.11
CA LEU A 159 2.11 -0.52 2.42
C LEU A 159 0.90 -0.46 3.34
N SER A 160 0.11 0.57 3.20
CA SER A 160 -1.19 0.71 3.87
C SER A 160 -2.15 -0.41 3.45
N CYS A 161 -2.85 -1.01 4.42
CA CYS A 161 -3.80 -2.11 4.16
C CYS A 161 -4.92 -1.75 3.18
N ARG A 162 -5.27 -0.46 3.02
CA ARG A 162 -6.34 -0.01 2.11
C ARG A 162 -5.99 -0.15 0.62
N ILE A 163 -4.72 -0.38 0.26
CA ILE A 163 -4.27 -0.54 -1.12
C ILE A 163 -3.85 -1.99 -1.45
N LEU A 164 -3.80 -2.88 -0.46
CA LEU A 164 -3.40 -4.26 -0.66
C LEU A 164 -4.32 -4.99 -1.64
N GLY A 165 -3.75 -5.97 -2.35
CA GLY A 165 -4.46 -6.75 -3.37
C GLY A 165 -4.55 -6.09 -4.74
N ARG A 166 -3.76 -5.01 -4.98
CA ARG A 166 -3.62 -4.34 -6.28
C ARG A 166 -2.23 -4.53 -6.89
N ASN A 167 -1.44 -5.48 -6.40
CA ASN A 167 -0.06 -5.78 -6.82
C ASN A 167 0.90 -4.56 -6.78
N LEU A 168 0.54 -3.53 -5.99
CA LEU A 168 1.35 -2.31 -5.89
C LEU A 168 2.69 -2.58 -5.20
N GLU A 169 2.71 -3.56 -4.27
CA GLU A 169 3.92 -4.05 -3.63
C GLU A 169 4.94 -4.58 -4.64
N LEU A 170 4.46 -5.28 -5.65
CA LEU A 170 5.30 -5.83 -6.72
C LEU A 170 5.86 -4.71 -7.62
N TRP A 171 5.00 -3.74 -7.97
CA TRP A 171 5.42 -2.55 -8.73
C TRP A 171 6.48 -1.74 -7.98
N MET A 172 6.27 -1.50 -6.68
CA MET A 172 7.23 -0.78 -5.84
C MET A 172 8.58 -1.49 -5.79
N MET A 173 8.57 -2.82 -5.60
CA MET A 173 9.80 -3.61 -5.58
C MET A 173 10.52 -3.52 -6.93
N GLN A 174 9.82 -3.72 -8.06
CA GLN A 174 10.41 -3.61 -9.38
C GLN A 174 10.99 -2.22 -9.64
N LYS A 175 10.30 -1.15 -9.21
CA LYS A 175 10.79 0.22 -9.35
C LYS A 175 12.07 0.46 -8.54
N ILE A 176 12.14 -0.08 -7.32
CA ILE A 176 13.35 -0.02 -6.48
C ILE A 176 14.51 -0.74 -7.15
N LEU A 177 14.30 -1.96 -7.63
CA LEU A 177 15.33 -2.75 -8.28
C LEU A 177 15.84 -2.08 -9.56
N ASN A 178 14.96 -1.50 -10.36
CA ASN A 178 15.35 -0.74 -11.56
C ASN A 178 16.22 0.48 -11.19
N ASP A 179 15.79 1.29 -10.20
CA ASP A 179 16.52 2.48 -9.77
C ASP A 179 17.92 2.12 -9.21
N LEU A 180 18.04 0.99 -8.50
CA LEU A 180 19.30 0.48 -7.98
C LEU A 180 20.20 -0.06 -9.11
N ASN A 181 19.63 -0.83 -10.04
CA ASN A 181 20.36 -1.37 -11.19
C ASN A 181 20.89 -0.26 -12.10
N ASP A 182 20.10 0.78 -12.35
CA ASP A 182 20.51 1.97 -13.12
C ASP A 182 21.67 2.73 -12.44
N SER A 183 21.80 2.57 -11.11
CA SER A 183 22.90 3.11 -10.30
C SER A 183 24.09 2.14 -10.15
N ASN A 184 24.14 1.04 -10.93
CA ASN A 184 25.16 -0.01 -10.87
C ASN A 184 25.25 -0.74 -9.52
N VAL A 185 24.21 -0.73 -8.72
CA VAL A 185 24.07 -1.56 -7.53
C VAL A 185 23.76 -2.99 -7.96
N ARG A 186 24.39 -4.00 -7.33
CA ARG A 186 24.21 -5.41 -7.71
C ARG A 186 23.17 -6.14 -6.90
N ASN A 187 23.12 -5.87 -5.60
CA ASN A 187 22.29 -6.64 -4.67
C ASN A 187 21.45 -5.74 -3.76
N LEU A 188 20.22 -6.17 -3.53
CA LEU A 188 19.34 -5.66 -2.50
C LEU A 188 19.17 -6.73 -1.41
N TYR A 189 19.61 -6.42 -0.20
CA TYR A 189 19.42 -7.29 0.97
C TYR A 189 18.08 -6.96 1.63
N ILE A 190 17.31 -7.98 1.93
CA ILE A 190 16.00 -7.87 2.58
C ILE A 190 16.01 -8.71 3.85
N GLU A 191 15.43 -8.21 4.92
CA GLU A 191 15.17 -8.98 6.13
C GLU A 191 13.66 -8.98 6.40
N PHE A 192 13.14 -10.17 6.68
CA PHE A 192 11.78 -10.33 7.15
C PHE A 192 11.79 -10.75 8.63
N ILE A 193 11.09 -9.98 9.46
CA ILE A 193 10.88 -10.28 10.87
C ILE A 193 9.40 -10.61 11.05
N PRO A 194 9.05 -11.89 11.27
CA PRO A 194 7.67 -12.33 11.38
C PRO A 194 6.99 -11.76 12.63
N THR A 195 5.73 -11.41 12.48
CA THR A 195 4.83 -11.02 13.56
C THR A 195 3.47 -11.69 13.35
N GLU A 196 2.60 -11.68 14.36
CA GLU A 196 1.24 -12.22 14.24
C GLU A 196 0.39 -11.51 13.15
N ARG A 197 0.81 -10.33 12.70
CA ARG A 197 0.01 -9.47 11.82
C ARG A 197 0.56 -9.30 10.41
N ASN A 198 1.85 -9.59 10.17
CA ASN A 198 2.48 -9.29 8.87
C ASN A 198 2.54 -10.48 7.90
N LYS A 199 1.59 -11.40 8.02
CA LYS A 199 1.43 -12.51 7.07
C LYS A 199 1.37 -12.07 5.60
N PRO A 200 0.65 -10.99 5.21
CA PRO A 200 0.65 -10.51 3.82
C PRO A 200 2.04 -10.14 3.29
N ALA A 201 2.92 -9.61 4.15
CA ALA A 201 4.30 -9.30 3.76
C ALA A 201 5.13 -10.59 3.53
N LYS A 202 4.86 -11.65 4.29
CA LYS A 202 5.47 -12.98 4.05
C LYS A 202 4.98 -13.59 2.73
N GLU A 203 3.68 -13.58 2.50
CA GLU A 203 3.08 -14.09 1.26
C GLU A 203 3.66 -13.40 0.02
N PHE A 204 3.94 -12.09 0.11
CA PHE A 204 4.63 -11.34 -0.93
C PHE A 204 6.06 -11.87 -1.18
N LEU A 205 6.86 -12.09 -0.14
CA LEU A 205 8.21 -12.65 -0.30
C LEU A 205 8.18 -14.08 -0.88
N ASP A 206 7.25 -14.90 -0.44
CA ASP A 206 7.06 -16.25 -0.98
C ASP A 206 6.65 -16.23 -2.47
N MET A 207 5.86 -15.22 -2.86
CA MET A 207 5.51 -14.99 -4.26
C MET A 207 6.77 -14.58 -5.06
N LEU A 208 7.59 -13.66 -4.57
CA LEU A 208 8.83 -13.25 -5.23
C LEU A 208 9.78 -14.43 -5.47
N GLN A 209 9.90 -15.34 -4.51
CA GLN A 209 10.72 -16.56 -4.65
C GLN A 209 10.23 -17.49 -5.77
N LYS A 210 8.91 -17.57 -5.99
CA LYS A 210 8.35 -18.40 -7.08
C LYS A 210 8.66 -17.83 -8.47
N PHE A 211 8.86 -16.54 -8.59
CA PHE A 211 9.18 -15.91 -9.86
C PHE A 211 10.63 -16.13 -10.30
N ARG A 212 11.55 -16.45 -9.37
CA ARG A 212 12.96 -16.66 -9.71
C ARG A 212 13.66 -17.64 -8.75
N SER A 213 14.35 -18.60 -9.36
CA SER A 213 15.18 -19.60 -8.64
C SER A 213 16.49 -19.02 -8.07
N ASP A 214 16.94 -17.84 -8.54
CA ASP A 214 18.13 -17.12 -8.07
C ASP A 214 17.85 -16.11 -6.94
N PHE A 215 16.63 -16.12 -6.41
CA PHE A 215 16.27 -15.44 -5.18
C PHE A 215 16.82 -16.25 -4.00
N ASP A 216 18.03 -15.91 -3.58
CA ASP A 216 18.71 -16.67 -2.54
C ASP A 216 18.10 -16.39 -1.16
N VAL A 217 17.67 -17.47 -0.49
CA VAL A 217 17.24 -17.41 0.91
C VAL A 217 18.50 -17.54 1.74
N GLY A 218 19.01 -16.42 2.23
CA GLY A 218 20.13 -16.39 3.15
C GLY A 218 19.80 -17.09 4.48
N GLU A 219 20.77 -17.10 5.38
CA GLU A 219 20.67 -17.79 6.67
C GLU A 219 19.43 -17.36 7.48
N LYS A 220 18.66 -18.33 7.94
CA LYS A 220 17.67 -18.13 9.00
C LYS A 220 18.39 -17.98 10.33
N LYS A 221 18.36 -16.79 10.90
CA LYS A 221 18.91 -16.54 12.23
C LYS A 221 17.77 -16.27 13.22
N GLY A 222 17.45 -17.25 14.04
CA GLY A 222 16.31 -17.18 14.95
C GLY A 222 14.98 -17.15 14.18
N SER A 223 14.12 -16.16 14.45
CA SER A 223 12.83 -15.98 13.77
C SER A 223 12.93 -15.14 12.50
N SER A 224 14.06 -14.47 12.21
CA SER A 224 14.19 -13.61 11.01
C SER A 224 14.66 -14.43 9.80
N GLU A 225 14.16 -14.02 8.62
CA GLU A 225 14.55 -14.58 7.32
C GLU A 225 15.26 -13.51 6.51
N LYS A 226 16.39 -13.82 5.92
CA LYS A 226 17.16 -12.90 5.07
C LYS A 226 17.07 -13.34 3.62
N TYR A 227 17.03 -12.36 2.73
CA TYR A 227 16.94 -12.58 1.29
C TYR A 227 17.94 -11.69 0.58
N ILE A 228 18.48 -12.17 -0.53
CA ILE A 228 19.33 -11.40 -1.44
C ILE A 228 18.64 -11.38 -2.80
N VAL A 229 18.36 -10.18 -3.30
CA VAL A 229 17.71 -9.97 -4.57
C VAL A 229 18.69 -9.27 -5.52
N PRO A 230 19.12 -9.92 -6.62
CA PRO A 230 19.87 -9.25 -7.66
C PRO A 230 19.05 -8.11 -8.27
N THR A 231 19.63 -6.92 -8.42
CA THR A 231 18.91 -5.73 -8.90
C THR A 231 18.48 -5.81 -10.35
N ASN A 232 19.13 -6.64 -11.16
CA ASN A 232 18.74 -6.93 -12.55
C ASN A 232 17.51 -7.86 -12.64
N THR A 233 16.92 -8.24 -11.50
CA THR A 233 15.71 -9.05 -11.45
C THR A 233 14.53 -8.30 -12.09
N LYS A 234 13.82 -8.98 -12.98
CA LYS A 234 12.59 -8.48 -13.59
C LYS A 234 11.46 -9.42 -13.22
N PHE A 235 10.43 -8.86 -12.58
CA PHE A 235 9.17 -9.57 -12.36
C PHE A 235 8.34 -9.44 -13.63
N VAL A 236 7.92 -10.56 -14.19
CA VAL A 236 7.10 -10.60 -15.41
C VAL A 236 5.77 -9.91 -15.11
N ASP A 237 5.29 -9.11 -16.07
CA ASP A 237 3.94 -8.51 -16.13
C ASP A 237 3.60 -7.34 -15.19
N VAL A 238 4.52 -6.86 -14.36
CA VAL A 238 4.21 -5.69 -13.50
C VAL A 238 3.96 -4.42 -14.33
N GLN A 239 4.64 -4.28 -15.45
CA GLN A 239 4.52 -3.06 -16.29
C GLN A 239 3.24 -3.02 -17.13
N GLU A 240 2.60 -4.17 -17.38
CA GLU A 240 1.35 -4.22 -18.15
C GLU A 240 0.14 -3.68 -17.39
N PHE A 241 0.18 -3.66 -16.06
CA PHE A 241 -0.93 -3.24 -15.21
C PHE A 241 -0.97 -1.75 -14.91
N TYR A 242 0.16 -1.05 -15.09
CA TYR A 242 0.26 0.35 -14.70
C TYR A 242 0.60 1.20 -15.93
N LYS A 243 -0.09 2.34 -16.06
CA LYS A 243 0.28 3.34 -17.08
C LYS A 243 1.73 3.79 -16.87
N LYS A 244 2.46 3.85 -17.99
CA LYS A 244 3.78 4.47 -18.06
C LYS A 244 3.69 5.96 -17.80
#